data_a0f286d30a333666295f47cb432dd0ca
#
_entry.id   a0f286d30a333666295f47cb432dd0ca
#
_cell.length_a   1.000
_cell.length_b   1.000
_cell.length_c   1.000
_cell.angle_alpha   90.00
_cell.angle_beta   90.00
_cell.angle_gamma   90.00
#
_symmetry.space_group_name_H-M   'P 1'
#
loop_
_entity.id
_entity.type
_entity.pdbx_description
1 polymer ?
#
loop_
_entity_poly.entity_id
_entity_poly.type
_entity_poly.pdbx_seq_one_letter_code
_entity_poly.pdbx_strand_id
1 'polypeptide(L)'
;RYLAAARKKLRAAPCVKVAVTGSCGKTSVKNFLAGILGERYRVFATPASYNTPLGIAKAIEGEDLSQYDFFIAEMGARHKGDIAELCELVRPDHCIVTGICPQHLETFGTVEGIVAAKGEILRGTKEGGFAVIGQDEYTARLDPAAAGLKKVAVGDHGEFGAFDVRCSPAGIEFKLALGILQMPVHSRLLGAHNAQNIALAAA
;
A
#
# COMPACT_ATOMS: atom_id res chain seq x y z
N ARG A 1 -1.03 -17.97 -20.60
CA ARG A 1 -2.07 -17.28 -21.41
C ARG A 1 -2.90 -16.30 -20.55
N TYR A 2 -3.39 -16.73 -19.38
CA TYR A 2 -4.24 -15.92 -18.49
C TYR A 2 -3.50 -14.67 -17.94
N LEU A 3 -2.32 -14.83 -17.35
CA LEU A 3 -1.49 -13.71 -16.87
C LEU A 3 -1.05 -12.76 -18.00
N ALA A 4 -0.82 -13.27 -19.22
CA ALA A 4 -0.49 -12.43 -20.36
C ALA A 4 -1.66 -11.51 -20.75
N ALA A 5 -2.90 -12.01 -20.70
CA ALA A 5 -4.09 -11.21 -20.93
C ALA A 5 -4.27 -10.12 -19.86
N ALA A 6 -4.10 -10.49 -18.59
CA ALA A 6 -4.15 -9.53 -17.47
C ALA A 6 -3.07 -8.44 -17.59
N ARG A 7 -1.83 -8.82 -17.94
CA ARG A 7 -0.72 -7.89 -18.21
C ARG A 7 -1.05 -6.92 -19.35
N LYS A 8 -1.61 -7.41 -20.46
CA LYS A 8 -2.04 -6.55 -21.58
C LYS A 8 -3.11 -5.56 -21.14
N LYS A 9 -4.11 -6.01 -20.36
CA LYS A 9 -5.20 -5.19 -19.83
C LYS A 9 -4.69 -4.09 -18.91
N LEU A 10 -3.84 -4.43 -17.94
CA LEU A 10 -3.25 -3.46 -17.01
C LEU A 10 -2.33 -2.44 -17.71
N ARG A 11 -1.61 -2.85 -18.76
CA ARG A 11 -0.79 -1.94 -19.56
C ARG A 11 -1.61 -0.95 -20.37
N ALA A 12 -2.76 -1.36 -20.85
CA ALA A 12 -3.69 -0.52 -21.63
C ALA A 12 -4.54 0.39 -20.75
N ALA A 13 -4.67 0.09 -19.44
CA ALA A 13 -5.49 0.85 -18.52
C ALA A 13 -4.91 2.24 -18.26
N PRO A 14 -5.71 3.33 -18.47
CA PRO A 14 -5.25 4.72 -18.28
C PRO A 14 -5.21 5.15 -16.82
N CYS A 15 -5.82 4.37 -15.93
CA CYS A 15 -5.93 4.70 -14.50
C CYS A 15 -4.57 4.77 -13.80
N VAL A 16 -4.49 5.61 -12.77
CA VAL A 16 -3.35 5.66 -11.84
C VAL A 16 -3.30 4.37 -11.02
N LYS A 17 -2.16 3.72 -10.96
CA LYS A 17 -1.97 2.43 -10.27
C LYS A 17 -1.21 2.62 -8.98
N VAL A 18 -1.82 2.23 -7.87
CA VAL A 18 -1.22 2.27 -6.54
C VAL A 18 -1.03 0.85 -6.02
N ALA A 19 0.20 0.52 -5.65
CA ALA A 19 0.53 -0.77 -5.06
C ALA A 19 0.70 -0.66 -3.54
N VAL A 20 0.13 -1.61 -2.80
CA VAL A 20 0.22 -1.65 -1.33
C VAL A 20 0.87 -2.94 -0.88
N THR A 21 2.00 -2.85 -0.18
CA THR A 21 2.68 -4.00 0.46
C THR A 21 3.02 -3.72 1.92
N GLY A 22 3.55 -4.71 2.60
CA GLY A 22 3.95 -4.66 4.00
C GLY A 22 3.72 -5.99 4.69
N SER A 23 4.09 -6.12 5.96
CA SER A 23 3.80 -7.30 6.77
C SER A 23 2.36 -7.27 7.28
N CYS A 24 1.93 -6.18 7.92
CA CYS A 24 0.59 -6.01 8.49
C CYS A 24 -0.11 -4.79 7.87
N GLY A 25 -1.44 -4.71 7.94
CA GLY A 25 -2.22 -3.53 7.57
C GLY A 25 -2.50 -3.35 6.07
N LYS A 26 -1.92 -4.14 5.16
CA LYS A 26 -2.10 -4.01 3.70
C LYS A 26 -3.56 -3.88 3.26
N THR A 27 -4.39 -4.83 3.65
CA THR A 27 -5.80 -4.87 3.28
C THR A 27 -6.58 -3.69 3.88
N SER A 28 -6.26 -3.31 5.12
CA SER A 28 -6.88 -2.14 5.75
C SER A 28 -6.51 -0.86 5.02
N VAL A 29 -5.22 -0.63 4.77
CA VAL A 29 -4.74 0.56 4.05
C VAL A 29 -5.31 0.62 2.63
N LYS A 30 -5.33 -0.50 1.90
CA LYS A 30 -5.97 -0.60 0.58
C LYS A 30 -7.45 -0.17 0.63
N ASN A 31 -8.20 -0.69 1.61
CA ASN A 31 -9.63 -0.39 1.74
C ASN A 31 -9.87 1.07 2.18
N PHE A 32 -9.05 1.61 3.09
CA PHE A 32 -9.14 3.02 3.50
C PHE A 32 -8.80 3.95 2.34
N LEU A 33 -7.73 3.67 1.60
CA LEU A 33 -7.36 4.43 0.41
C LEU A 33 -8.48 4.40 -0.64
N ALA A 34 -9.07 3.22 -0.88
CA ALA A 34 -10.19 3.08 -1.80
C ALA A 34 -11.41 3.89 -1.35
N GLY A 35 -11.71 3.90 -0.04
CA GLY A 35 -12.79 4.72 0.52
C GLY A 35 -12.53 6.21 0.38
N ILE A 36 -11.33 6.67 0.78
CA ILE A 36 -10.96 8.10 0.71
C ILE A 36 -11.00 8.61 -0.75
N LEU A 37 -10.37 7.88 -1.67
CA LEU A 37 -10.38 8.25 -3.09
C LEU A 37 -11.78 8.12 -3.71
N GLY A 38 -12.57 7.15 -3.26
CA GLY A 38 -13.92 6.86 -3.73
C GLY A 38 -14.93 8.00 -3.50
N GLU A 39 -14.66 8.93 -2.58
CA GLU A 39 -15.47 10.12 -2.36
C GLU A 39 -15.49 11.06 -3.59
N ARG A 40 -14.46 10.96 -4.45
CA ARG A 40 -14.32 11.86 -5.59
C ARG A 40 -14.00 11.16 -6.92
N TYR A 41 -13.46 9.97 -6.88
CA TYR A 41 -12.94 9.25 -8.04
C TYR A 41 -13.56 7.86 -8.16
N ARG A 42 -13.54 7.30 -9.36
CA ARG A 42 -13.91 5.91 -9.60
C ARG A 42 -12.71 5.03 -9.30
N VAL A 43 -12.82 4.20 -8.27
CA VAL A 43 -11.72 3.39 -7.76
C VAL A 43 -12.03 1.90 -7.91
N PHE A 44 -11.09 1.16 -8.47
CA PHE A 44 -11.08 -0.30 -8.38
C PHE A 44 -9.94 -0.75 -7.47
N ALA A 45 -10.27 -1.44 -6.40
CA ALA A 45 -9.29 -2.07 -5.52
C ALA A 45 -9.41 -3.60 -5.60
N THR A 46 -8.28 -4.31 -5.58
CA THR A 46 -8.32 -5.78 -5.58
C THR A 46 -9.18 -6.30 -4.42
N PRO A 47 -10.17 -7.18 -4.68
CA PRO A 47 -11.07 -7.66 -3.64
C PRO A 47 -10.36 -8.54 -2.63
N ALA A 48 -10.83 -8.56 -1.39
CA ALA A 48 -10.29 -9.37 -0.31
C ALA A 48 -8.74 -9.34 -0.25
N SER A 49 -8.12 -10.50 -0.15
CA SER A 49 -6.64 -10.67 -0.16
C SER A 49 -6.14 -11.19 -1.52
N TYR A 50 -6.70 -10.71 -2.64
CA TYR A 50 -6.21 -11.03 -3.99
C TYR A 50 -4.90 -10.30 -4.26
N ASN A 51 -3.81 -10.80 -3.67
CA ASN A 51 -2.49 -10.17 -3.59
C ASN A 51 -1.37 -11.01 -4.26
N THR A 52 -1.75 -11.97 -5.08
CA THR A 52 -0.85 -12.79 -5.94
C THR A 52 -1.07 -12.47 -7.41
N PRO A 53 -0.15 -12.81 -8.33
CA PRO A 53 -0.35 -12.56 -9.76
C PRO A 53 -1.66 -13.14 -10.32
N LEU A 54 -2.00 -14.39 -9.96
CA LEU A 54 -3.26 -15.01 -10.35
C LEU A 54 -4.48 -14.37 -9.67
N GLY A 55 -4.35 -13.96 -8.41
CA GLY A 55 -5.40 -13.26 -7.67
C GLY A 55 -5.74 -11.93 -8.34
N ILE A 56 -4.73 -11.11 -8.66
CA ILE A 56 -4.93 -9.84 -9.37
C ILE A 56 -5.53 -10.07 -10.77
N ALA A 57 -5.02 -11.05 -11.52
CA ALA A 57 -5.55 -11.38 -12.84
C ALA A 57 -7.04 -11.77 -12.76
N LYS A 58 -7.42 -12.57 -11.76
CA LYS A 58 -8.82 -12.94 -11.51
C LYS A 58 -9.67 -11.74 -11.12
N ALA A 59 -9.16 -10.84 -10.28
CA ALA A 59 -9.88 -9.66 -9.86
C ALA A 59 -10.30 -8.76 -11.04
N ILE A 60 -9.43 -8.65 -12.05
CA ILE A 60 -9.68 -7.77 -13.21
C ILE A 60 -10.30 -8.48 -14.42
N GLU A 61 -10.61 -9.77 -14.35
CA GLU A 61 -11.03 -10.57 -15.51
C GLU A 61 -12.24 -9.99 -16.25
N GLY A 62 -13.29 -9.65 -15.53
CA GLY A 62 -14.54 -9.06 -16.08
C GLY A 62 -14.59 -7.53 -16.09
N GLU A 63 -13.56 -6.86 -15.52
CA GLU A 63 -13.59 -5.42 -15.31
C GLU A 63 -13.14 -4.63 -16.54
N ASP A 64 -13.77 -3.51 -16.84
CA ASP A 64 -13.26 -2.52 -17.78
C ASP A 64 -12.46 -1.45 -17.02
N LEU A 65 -11.14 -1.62 -16.98
CA LEU A 65 -10.25 -0.72 -16.23
C LEU A 65 -10.20 0.70 -16.81
N SER A 66 -10.72 0.95 -18.00
CA SER A 66 -10.80 2.31 -18.56
C SER A 66 -11.86 3.18 -17.90
N GLN A 67 -12.77 2.57 -17.15
CA GLN A 67 -13.83 3.27 -16.42
C GLN A 67 -13.37 3.79 -15.06
N TYR A 68 -12.18 3.41 -14.58
CA TYR A 68 -11.67 3.79 -13.28
C TYR A 68 -10.57 4.85 -13.41
N ASP A 69 -10.53 5.75 -12.42
CA ASP A 69 -9.49 6.76 -12.29
C ASP A 69 -8.28 6.19 -11.52
N PHE A 70 -8.55 5.27 -10.58
CA PHE A 70 -7.52 4.58 -9.78
C PHE A 70 -7.72 3.07 -9.79
N PHE A 71 -6.58 2.36 -9.84
CA PHE A 71 -6.47 0.92 -9.59
C PHE A 71 -5.55 0.69 -8.40
N ILE A 72 -6.07 0.08 -7.31
CA ILE A 72 -5.30 -0.19 -6.10
C ILE A 72 -5.06 -1.70 -5.99
N ALA A 73 -3.79 -2.10 -6.02
CA ALA A 73 -3.38 -3.50 -5.94
C ALA A 73 -2.71 -3.81 -4.60
N GLU A 74 -3.28 -4.76 -3.85
CA GLU A 74 -2.57 -5.36 -2.72
C GLU A 74 -1.52 -6.33 -3.24
N MET A 75 -0.28 -6.28 -2.71
CA MET A 75 0.83 -7.14 -3.10
C MET A 75 1.36 -7.92 -1.90
N GLY A 76 1.17 -9.25 -1.96
CA GLY A 76 1.69 -10.20 -0.97
C GLY A 76 3.02 -10.79 -1.42
N ALA A 77 3.86 -11.17 -0.46
CA ALA A 77 5.08 -11.94 -0.73
C ALA A 77 5.31 -13.01 0.33
N ARG A 78 5.77 -14.15 -0.11
CA ARG A 78 6.30 -15.25 0.72
C ARG A 78 7.77 -15.51 0.42
N HIS A 79 8.24 -15.12 -0.77
CA HIS A 79 9.60 -15.27 -1.22
C HIS A 79 10.13 -13.97 -1.83
N LYS A 80 11.45 -13.87 -1.92
CA LYS A 80 12.12 -12.83 -2.72
C LYS A 80 11.74 -13.00 -4.20
N GLY A 81 11.42 -11.89 -4.86
CA GLY A 81 10.96 -11.88 -6.26
C GLY A 81 9.44 -11.80 -6.42
N ASP A 82 8.65 -12.17 -5.41
CA ASP A 82 7.19 -12.18 -5.51
C ASP A 82 6.63 -10.76 -5.76
N ILE A 83 7.16 -9.74 -5.07
CA ILE A 83 6.74 -8.34 -5.28
C ILE A 83 7.25 -7.83 -6.63
N ALA A 84 8.44 -8.20 -7.05
CA ALA A 84 8.95 -7.82 -8.36
C ALA A 84 8.05 -8.37 -9.49
N GLU A 85 7.61 -9.63 -9.41
CA GLU A 85 6.67 -10.22 -10.37
C GLU A 85 5.33 -9.47 -10.41
N LEU A 86 4.80 -9.12 -9.23
CA LEU A 86 3.57 -8.32 -9.11
C LEU A 86 3.74 -6.91 -9.69
N CYS A 87 4.88 -6.28 -9.48
CA CYS A 87 5.18 -4.98 -10.08
C CYS A 87 5.32 -5.06 -11.61
N GLU A 88 5.91 -6.13 -12.15
CA GLU A 88 5.95 -6.34 -13.61
C GLU A 88 4.55 -6.51 -14.21
N LEU A 89 3.62 -7.13 -13.47
CA LEU A 89 2.23 -7.30 -13.88
C LEU A 89 1.48 -5.97 -13.84
N VAL A 90 1.54 -5.25 -12.70
CA VAL A 90 0.72 -4.06 -12.40
C VAL A 90 1.34 -2.78 -12.94
N ARG A 91 2.66 -2.61 -12.86
CA ARG A 91 3.40 -1.36 -13.15
C ARG A 91 2.86 -0.17 -12.36
N PRO A 92 3.02 -0.17 -11.04
CA PRO A 92 2.46 0.88 -10.20
C PRO A 92 3.09 2.24 -10.49
N ASP A 93 2.28 3.29 -10.49
CA ASP A 93 2.71 4.69 -10.55
C ASP A 93 3.15 5.19 -9.17
N HIS A 94 2.53 4.67 -8.10
CA HIS A 94 2.82 4.99 -6.70
C HIS A 94 2.79 3.72 -5.85
N CYS A 95 3.45 3.75 -4.70
CA CYS A 95 3.42 2.61 -3.78
C CYS A 95 3.29 3.02 -2.31
N ILE A 96 2.74 2.10 -1.52
CA ILE A 96 2.63 2.20 -0.07
C ILE A 96 3.28 0.97 0.56
N VAL A 97 4.19 1.20 1.52
CA VAL A 97 4.72 0.15 2.41
C VAL A 97 4.16 0.40 3.81
N THR A 98 3.24 -0.46 4.25
CA THR A 98 2.48 -0.22 5.49
C THR A 98 3.30 -0.38 6.76
N GLY A 99 4.23 -1.29 6.77
CA GLY A 99 5.12 -1.61 7.88
C GLY A 99 5.77 -2.98 7.66
N ILE A 100 6.91 -3.21 8.29
CA ILE A 100 7.65 -4.46 8.20
C ILE A 100 7.82 -5.02 9.62
N CYS A 101 7.44 -6.27 9.82
CA CYS A 101 7.71 -6.99 11.05
C CYS A 101 8.15 -8.43 10.75
N PRO A 102 8.82 -9.11 11.70
CA PRO A 102 9.27 -10.49 11.56
C PRO A 102 8.09 -11.44 11.35
N GLN A 103 7.74 -11.73 10.09
CA GLN A 103 6.72 -12.69 9.68
C GLN A 103 7.26 -13.57 8.57
N HIS A 104 6.81 -14.83 8.49
CA HIS A 104 7.24 -15.78 7.45
C HIS A 104 8.77 -15.97 7.42
N LEU A 105 9.43 -16.00 8.59
CA LEU A 105 10.88 -16.21 8.67
C LEU A 105 11.30 -17.56 8.09
N GLU A 106 10.42 -18.56 8.11
CA GLU A 106 10.64 -19.87 7.48
C GLU A 106 10.86 -19.78 5.96
N THR A 107 10.32 -18.75 5.31
CA THR A 107 10.46 -18.58 3.84
C THR A 107 11.45 -17.49 3.46
N PHE A 108 11.56 -16.43 4.25
CA PHE A 108 12.49 -15.33 4.00
C PHE A 108 13.87 -15.53 4.64
N GLY A 109 13.99 -16.47 5.58
CA GLY A 109 15.22 -16.76 6.33
C GLY A 109 15.57 -15.73 7.39
N THR A 110 15.57 -14.45 7.07
CA THR A 110 15.93 -13.34 7.96
C THR A 110 15.00 -12.14 7.82
N VAL A 111 15.07 -11.22 8.77
CA VAL A 111 14.33 -9.93 8.67
C VAL A 111 14.85 -9.10 7.50
N GLU A 112 16.16 -9.14 7.24
CA GLU A 112 16.76 -8.49 6.07
C GLU A 112 16.19 -9.06 4.75
N GLY A 113 15.90 -10.35 4.72
CA GLY A 113 15.21 -11.01 3.61
C GLY A 113 13.79 -10.45 3.41
N ILE A 114 13.05 -10.21 4.51
CA ILE A 114 11.72 -9.58 4.46
C ILE A 114 11.83 -8.14 3.95
N VAL A 115 12.76 -7.33 4.48
CA VAL A 115 13.01 -5.95 4.04
C VAL A 115 13.35 -5.91 2.56
N ALA A 116 14.26 -6.77 2.10
CA ALA A 116 14.67 -6.85 0.70
C ALA A 116 13.51 -7.21 -0.23
N ALA A 117 12.69 -8.20 0.15
CA ALA A 117 11.52 -8.62 -0.62
C ALA A 117 10.43 -7.54 -0.69
N LYS A 118 10.11 -6.91 0.44
CA LYS A 118 9.12 -5.80 0.45
C LYS A 118 9.66 -4.57 -0.27
N GLY A 119 10.97 -4.30 -0.18
CA GLY A 119 11.64 -3.21 -0.88
C GLY A 119 11.65 -3.35 -2.41
N GLU A 120 11.36 -4.53 -2.97
CA GLU A 120 11.22 -4.74 -4.42
C GLU A 120 10.16 -3.81 -5.03
N ILE A 121 9.12 -3.43 -4.25
CA ILE A 121 8.07 -2.52 -4.69
C ILE A 121 8.63 -1.15 -5.11
N LEU A 122 9.68 -0.67 -4.43
CA LEU A 122 10.29 0.63 -4.75
C LEU A 122 10.88 0.62 -6.17
N ARG A 123 11.65 -0.44 -6.50
CA ARG A 123 12.26 -0.59 -7.84
C ARG A 123 11.24 -0.90 -8.92
N GLY A 124 10.10 -1.49 -8.54
CA GLY A 124 9.01 -1.82 -9.45
C GLY A 124 8.01 -0.69 -9.69
N THR A 125 8.10 0.40 -8.91
CA THR A 125 7.27 1.59 -9.05
C THR A 125 7.92 2.56 -10.05
N LYS A 126 7.09 3.26 -10.82
CA LYS A 126 7.51 4.21 -11.85
C LYS A 126 8.32 5.36 -11.24
N GLU A 127 9.45 5.68 -11.86
CA GLU A 127 10.29 6.81 -11.50
C GLU A 127 9.50 8.13 -11.42
N GLY A 128 9.79 8.95 -10.43
CA GLY A 128 9.05 10.19 -10.13
C GLY A 128 7.75 9.99 -9.35
N GLY A 129 7.36 8.73 -9.11
CA GLY A 129 6.21 8.38 -8.28
C GLY A 129 6.43 8.65 -6.80
N PHE A 130 5.37 8.48 -5.99
CA PHE A 130 5.44 8.57 -4.54
C PHE A 130 5.61 7.18 -3.91
N ALA A 131 6.41 7.13 -2.85
CA ALA A 131 6.52 6.00 -1.94
C ALA A 131 6.08 6.46 -0.54
N VAL A 132 4.86 6.12 -0.15
CA VAL A 132 4.34 6.34 1.20
C VAL A 132 4.80 5.19 2.09
N ILE A 133 5.52 5.49 3.16
CA ILE A 133 6.19 4.48 3.99
C ILE A 133 5.85 4.69 5.46
N GLY A 134 5.21 3.68 6.06
CA GLY A 134 5.01 3.63 7.50
C GLY A 134 6.35 3.51 8.22
N GLN A 135 6.60 4.40 9.18
CA GLN A 135 7.85 4.44 9.89
C GLN A 135 7.92 3.33 10.95
N ASP A 136 8.85 2.43 10.78
CA ASP A 136 9.28 1.45 11.77
C ASP A 136 10.80 1.18 11.64
N GLU A 137 11.35 0.40 12.55
CA GLU A 137 12.77 0.04 12.59
C GLU A 137 13.27 -0.58 11.27
N TYR A 138 12.42 -1.33 10.59
CA TYR A 138 12.81 -2.08 9.39
C TYR A 138 12.56 -1.28 8.11
N THR A 139 11.47 -0.52 8.04
CA THR A 139 11.19 0.35 6.90
C THR A 139 12.16 1.51 6.81
N ALA A 140 12.81 1.90 7.92
CA ALA A 140 13.91 2.87 7.93
C ALA A 140 15.09 2.46 7.03
N ARG A 141 15.22 1.17 6.73
CA ARG A 141 16.26 0.60 5.83
C ARG A 141 15.89 0.68 4.35
N LEU A 142 14.67 1.10 4.02
CA LEU A 142 14.22 1.30 2.65
C LEU A 142 14.69 2.65 2.11
N ASP A 143 15.22 2.66 0.90
CA ASP A 143 15.68 3.87 0.22
C ASP A 143 14.87 4.13 -1.07
N PRO A 144 13.76 4.87 -0.98
CA PRO A 144 12.98 5.26 -2.16
C PRO A 144 13.74 6.18 -3.12
N ALA A 145 14.66 7.00 -2.60
CA ALA A 145 15.43 7.92 -3.42
C ALA A 145 16.35 7.17 -4.41
N ALA A 146 16.93 6.04 -3.98
CA ALA A 146 17.70 5.17 -4.86
C ALA A 146 16.87 4.57 -6.01
N ALA A 147 15.54 4.57 -5.89
CA ALA A 147 14.60 4.16 -6.95
C ALA A 147 13.98 5.37 -7.69
N GLY A 148 14.46 6.59 -7.47
CA GLY A 148 13.92 7.80 -8.10
C GLY A 148 12.52 8.20 -7.60
N LEU A 149 12.12 7.76 -6.40
CA LEU A 149 10.80 8.02 -5.83
C LEU A 149 10.81 9.15 -4.81
N LYS A 150 9.70 9.87 -4.72
CA LYS A 150 9.45 10.87 -3.69
C LYS A 150 8.94 10.17 -2.42
N LYS A 151 9.72 10.26 -1.33
CA LYS A 151 9.37 9.64 -0.06
C LYS A 151 8.36 10.48 0.72
N VAL A 152 7.26 9.84 1.18
CA VAL A 152 6.37 10.35 2.22
C VAL A 152 6.45 9.40 3.41
N ALA A 153 7.03 9.86 4.51
CA ALA A 153 7.17 9.05 5.72
C ALA A 153 5.99 9.32 6.67
N VAL A 154 5.32 8.25 7.10
CA VAL A 154 4.14 8.31 7.96
C VAL A 154 4.43 7.62 9.27
N GLY A 155 4.32 8.32 10.40
CA GLY A 155 4.68 7.76 11.70
C GLY A 155 4.10 8.53 12.89
N ASP A 156 4.66 8.27 14.07
CA ASP A 156 4.24 8.90 15.32
C ASP A 156 4.85 10.30 15.51
N HIS A 157 5.78 10.68 14.63
CA HIS A 157 6.48 11.96 14.64
C HIS A 157 6.71 12.42 13.20
N GLY A 158 6.54 13.70 12.92
CA GLY A 158 6.78 14.26 11.59
C GLY A 158 5.57 14.96 10.97
N GLU A 159 5.65 15.21 9.68
CA GLU A 159 4.62 15.96 8.94
C GLU A 159 3.39 15.13 8.59
N PHE A 160 3.54 13.79 8.50
CA PHE A 160 2.46 12.87 8.17
C PHE A 160 2.34 11.79 9.24
N GLY A 161 1.12 11.57 9.73
CA GLY A 161 0.89 10.53 10.73
C GLY A 161 -0.39 10.70 11.54
N ALA A 162 -0.56 9.80 12.52
CA ALA A 162 -1.64 9.83 13.48
C ALA A 162 -1.06 10.03 14.90
N PHE A 163 -1.51 11.07 15.57
CA PHE A 163 -0.99 11.52 16.86
C PHE A 163 -2.08 11.53 17.93
N ASP A 164 -1.69 11.48 19.20
CA ASP A 164 -2.62 11.55 20.35
C ASP A 164 -3.70 10.47 20.28
N VAL A 165 -3.35 9.26 19.84
CA VAL A 165 -4.30 8.16 19.61
C VAL A 165 -4.89 7.70 20.93
N ARG A 166 -6.21 7.76 21.05
CA ARG A 166 -7.01 7.28 22.18
C ARG A 166 -7.93 6.16 21.73
N CYS A 167 -7.93 5.06 22.46
CA CYS A 167 -8.79 3.92 22.18
C CYS A 167 -9.88 3.81 23.22
N SER A 168 -11.11 3.52 22.81
CA SER A 168 -12.24 3.26 23.66
C SER A 168 -13.07 2.09 23.09
N PRO A 169 -14.05 1.56 23.81
CA PRO A 169 -15.00 0.58 23.27
C PRO A 169 -15.84 1.14 22.09
N ALA A 170 -15.94 2.47 21.97
CA ALA A 170 -16.68 3.13 20.88
C ALA A 170 -15.82 3.34 19.62
N GLY A 171 -14.50 3.13 19.69
CA GLY A 171 -13.58 3.31 18.57
C GLY A 171 -12.29 4.01 18.95
N ILE A 172 -11.70 4.68 17.97
CA ILE A 172 -10.44 5.44 18.10
C ILE A 172 -10.68 6.92 17.79
N GLU A 173 -9.96 7.77 18.52
CA GLU A 173 -9.85 9.21 18.29
C GLU A 173 -8.38 9.55 18.13
N PHE A 174 -8.02 10.42 17.20
CA PHE A 174 -6.65 10.84 16.98
C PHE A 174 -6.58 12.15 16.19
N LYS A 175 -5.41 12.77 16.16
CA LYS A 175 -5.09 13.87 15.25
C LYS A 175 -4.41 13.31 14.01
N LEU A 176 -4.96 13.56 12.84
CA LEU A 176 -4.35 13.25 11.56
C LEU A 176 -3.54 14.47 11.09
N ALA A 177 -2.25 14.28 10.79
CA ALA A 177 -1.41 15.28 10.18
C ALA A 177 -1.07 14.90 8.74
N LEU A 178 -1.24 15.85 7.82
CA LEU A 178 -0.94 15.76 6.39
C LEU A 178 -0.18 17.03 5.97
N GLY A 179 1.13 17.06 6.21
CA GLY A 179 1.95 18.27 6.05
C GLY A 179 1.52 19.35 7.04
N ILE A 180 1.18 20.52 6.55
CA ILE A 180 0.72 21.64 7.37
C ILE A 180 -0.73 21.48 7.88
N LEU A 181 -1.47 20.54 7.32
CA LEU A 181 -2.86 20.31 7.68
C LEU A 181 -2.93 19.35 8.87
N GLN A 182 -3.68 19.72 9.90
CA GLN A 182 -3.98 18.86 11.05
C GLN A 182 -5.47 18.87 11.34
N MET A 183 -6.05 17.69 11.57
CA MET A 183 -7.49 17.58 11.87
C MET A 183 -7.77 16.47 12.89
N PRO A 184 -8.79 16.63 13.75
CA PRO A 184 -9.27 15.55 14.59
C PRO A 184 -10.01 14.50 13.73
N VAL A 185 -9.77 13.23 14.04
CA VAL A 185 -10.46 12.10 13.40
C VAL A 185 -11.08 11.23 14.47
N HIS A 186 -12.33 10.84 14.25
CA HIS A 186 -13.08 9.88 15.05
C HIS A 186 -13.46 8.70 14.15
N SER A 187 -13.20 7.50 14.61
CA SER A 187 -13.54 6.28 13.86
C SER A 187 -14.08 5.21 14.81
N ARG A 188 -15.09 4.46 14.35
CA ARG A 188 -15.64 3.30 15.08
C ARG A 188 -14.74 2.06 15.00
N LEU A 189 -13.64 2.12 14.29
CA LEU A 189 -12.66 1.05 14.22
C LEU A 189 -11.99 0.86 15.60
N LEU A 190 -11.69 -0.37 15.94
CA LEU A 190 -11.01 -0.71 17.19
C LEU A 190 -9.51 -0.93 16.96
N GLY A 191 -8.70 -0.50 17.94
CA GLY A 191 -7.24 -0.69 17.93
C GLY A 191 -6.46 0.45 17.34
N ALA A 192 -5.44 0.90 18.08
CA ALA A 192 -4.59 2.05 17.75
C ALA A 192 -3.90 1.94 16.38
N HIS A 193 -3.56 0.72 15.93
CA HIS A 193 -2.95 0.48 14.63
C HIS A 193 -3.79 0.98 13.45
N ASN A 194 -5.13 1.10 13.61
CA ASN A 194 -5.98 1.65 12.55
C ASN A 194 -5.79 3.14 12.35
N ALA A 195 -5.36 3.90 13.37
CA ALA A 195 -5.02 5.30 13.21
C ALA A 195 -3.84 5.48 12.22
N GLN A 196 -2.78 4.69 12.36
CA GLN A 196 -1.65 4.72 11.43
C GLN A 196 -2.03 4.18 10.04
N ASN A 197 -2.87 3.14 9.97
CA ASN A 197 -3.37 2.66 8.67
C ASN A 197 -4.19 3.72 7.93
N ILE A 198 -5.01 4.51 8.65
CA ILE A 198 -5.76 5.64 8.07
C ILE A 198 -4.78 6.74 7.62
N ALA A 199 -3.78 7.07 8.45
CA ALA A 199 -2.78 8.06 8.09
C ALA A 199 -1.99 7.68 6.84
N LEU A 200 -1.59 6.40 6.71
CA LEU A 200 -0.94 5.85 5.50
C LEU A 200 -1.80 5.96 4.24
N ALA A 201 -3.11 5.77 4.39
CA ALA A 201 -4.04 5.86 3.27
C ALA A 201 -4.37 7.31 2.87
N ALA A 202 -4.23 8.26 3.81
CA ALA A 202 -4.54 9.66 3.59
C ALA A 202 -3.33 10.49 3.10
N ALA A 203 -2.10 10.01 3.36
CA ALA A 203 -0.85 10.65 2.96
C ALA A 203 -0.54 10.47 1.47
#